data_4d62bc40e4f2a9317053825440693f8b
#
_entry.id   4d62bc40e4f2a9317053825440693f8b
#
_cell.length_a   1.000
_cell.length_b   1.000
_cell.length_c   1.000
_cell.angle_alpha   90.00
_cell.angle_beta   90.00
_cell.angle_gamma   90.00
#
_symmetry.space_group_name_H-M   'P 1'
#
loop_
_entity.id
_entity.type
_entity.pdbx_description
1 polymer ?
#
loop_
_entity_poly.entity_id
_entity_poly.type
_entity_poly.pdbx_seq_one_letter_code
_entity_poly.pdbx_strand_id
1 'polypeptide(L)'
;VGYMPNYESLWAVATAINKGYFEEQGLDIKLTSFQVDEAGIGLMASGSVDVAYIGADVHNRCIEGAAQIFCSSLKVSGETADCQSWGCLPGYVEANKDILVRFTKALYKAMDYGSQEANYDEVAGYVADICGADKATELEQAKEGNWIDSKTLLQYLGDGTLKKYNESQQKNFIDAGDVDKKVPIED
;
A
#
# COMPACT_ATOMS: atom_id res chain seq x y z
N VAL A 1 -8.09 -1.99 -9.38
CA VAL A 1 -7.05 -1.98 -8.35
C VAL A 1 -6.42 -3.36 -8.24
N GLY A 2 -5.09 -3.43 -8.40
CA GLY A 2 -4.33 -4.66 -8.24
C GLY A 2 -3.92 -4.89 -6.77
N TYR A 3 -3.97 -6.13 -6.30
CA TYR A 3 -3.59 -6.48 -4.93
C TYR A 3 -2.94 -7.86 -4.84
N MET A 4 -2.12 -8.07 -3.83
CA MET A 4 -1.63 -9.38 -3.40
C MET A 4 -2.59 -9.96 -2.36
N PRO A 5 -2.93 -11.26 -2.41
CA PRO A 5 -3.91 -11.85 -1.49
C PRO A 5 -3.28 -12.10 -0.10
N ASN A 6 -3.04 -11.05 0.65
CA ASN A 6 -2.54 -11.06 2.03
C ASN A 6 -3.08 -9.85 2.80
N TYR A 7 -2.95 -9.87 4.11
CA TYR A 7 -3.43 -8.82 5.00
C TYR A 7 -2.79 -7.45 4.70
N GLU A 8 -1.48 -7.41 4.51
CA GLU A 8 -0.73 -6.16 4.29
C GLU A 8 -1.22 -5.36 3.08
N SER A 9 -1.51 -6.05 1.99
CA SER A 9 -2.04 -5.45 0.77
C SER A 9 -3.48 -4.99 0.91
N LEU A 10 -4.27 -5.65 1.74
CA LEU A 10 -5.72 -5.50 1.71
C LEU A 10 -6.32 -4.78 2.91
N TRP A 11 -5.65 -4.71 4.06
CA TRP A 11 -6.27 -4.20 5.28
C TRP A 11 -6.97 -2.84 5.10
N ALA A 12 -6.31 -1.89 4.46
CA ALA A 12 -6.88 -0.56 4.23
C ALA A 12 -7.89 -0.55 3.07
N VAL A 13 -7.61 -1.25 1.97
CA VAL A 13 -8.51 -1.31 0.79
C VAL A 13 -9.77 -2.08 1.10
N ALA A 14 -9.68 -3.25 1.74
CA ALA A 14 -10.82 -4.04 2.16
C ALA A 14 -11.72 -3.26 3.14
N THR A 15 -11.10 -2.56 4.09
CA THR A 15 -11.81 -1.66 5.01
C THR A 15 -12.53 -0.55 4.24
N ALA A 16 -11.85 0.12 3.29
CA ALA A 16 -12.44 1.20 2.51
C ALA A 16 -13.64 0.73 1.67
N ILE A 17 -13.57 -0.47 1.10
CA ILE A 17 -14.68 -1.08 0.34
C ILE A 17 -15.84 -1.39 1.29
N ASN A 18 -15.61 -2.14 2.36
CA ASN A 18 -16.68 -2.61 3.24
C ASN A 18 -17.34 -1.48 4.05
N LYS A 19 -16.61 -0.40 4.33
CA LYS A 19 -17.15 0.80 4.99
C LYS A 19 -17.74 1.82 4.01
N GLY A 20 -17.71 1.57 2.70
CA GLY A 20 -18.26 2.49 1.69
C GLY A 20 -17.42 3.76 1.47
N TYR A 21 -16.16 3.81 1.93
CA TYR A 21 -15.34 5.02 1.83
C TYR A 21 -14.95 5.37 0.41
N PHE A 22 -14.79 4.37 -0.48
CA PHE A 22 -14.59 4.63 -1.91
C PHE A 22 -15.86 5.14 -2.58
N GLU A 23 -17.03 4.62 -2.21
CA GLU A 23 -18.31 5.10 -2.71
C GLU A 23 -18.58 6.56 -2.30
N GLU A 24 -18.23 6.95 -1.06
CA GLU A 24 -18.30 8.34 -0.60
C GLU A 24 -17.43 9.28 -1.46
N GLN A 25 -16.37 8.77 -2.06
CA GLN A 25 -15.50 9.51 -2.98
C GLN A 25 -15.93 9.37 -4.46
N GLY A 26 -17.05 8.70 -4.73
CA GLY A 26 -17.54 8.45 -6.08
C GLY A 26 -16.65 7.53 -6.90
N LEU A 27 -15.98 6.56 -6.23
CA LEU A 27 -15.12 5.57 -6.87
C LEU A 27 -15.78 4.19 -6.81
N ASP A 28 -15.87 3.52 -7.95
CA ASP A 28 -16.24 2.10 -8.08
C ASP A 28 -14.96 1.27 -8.20
N ILE A 29 -14.67 0.46 -7.18
CA ILE A 29 -13.41 -0.30 -7.08
C ILE A 29 -13.61 -1.73 -7.58
N LYS A 30 -12.84 -2.10 -8.61
CA LYS A 30 -12.71 -3.48 -9.07
C LYS A 30 -11.36 -4.02 -8.66
N LEU A 31 -11.37 -5.15 -7.96
CA LEU A 31 -10.16 -5.80 -7.48
C LEU A 31 -9.67 -6.86 -8.47
N THR A 32 -8.35 -6.92 -8.66
CA THR A 32 -7.67 -7.95 -9.46
C THR A 32 -6.47 -8.46 -8.68
N SER A 33 -6.47 -9.74 -8.34
CA SER A 33 -5.36 -10.36 -7.59
C SER A 33 -4.18 -10.69 -8.47
N PHE A 34 -2.99 -10.63 -7.90
CA PHE A 34 -1.74 -11.16 -8.47
C PHE A 34 -0.88 -11.76 -7.36
N GLN A 35 0.12 -12.56 -7.71
CA GLN A 35 0.92 -13.32 -6.75
C GLN A 35 2.34 -12.79 -6.57
N VAL A 36 2.85 -12.03 -7.53
CA VAL A 36 4.21 -11.48 -7.54
C VAL A 36 4.20 -10.05 -8.07
N ASP A 37 5.05 -9.19 -7.56
CA ASP A 37 5.07 -7.75 -7.88
C ASP A 37 5.20 -7.44 -9.37
N GLU A 38 5.98 -8.25 -10.12
CA GLU A 38 6.11 -8.11 -11.57
C GLU A 38 4.76 -8.25 -12.30
N ALA A 39 3.89 -9.13 -11.81
CA ALA A 39 2.56 -9.29 -12.39
C ALA A 39 1.70 -8.04 -12.17
N GLY A 40 1.83 -7.35 -11.03
CA GLY A 40 1.16 -6.07 -10.77
C GLY A 40 1.55 -5.00 -11.79
N ILE A 41 2.85 -4.85 -12.07
CA ILE A 41 3.35 -3.95 -13.12
C ILE A 41 2.81 -4.34 -14.49
N GLY A 42 2.83 -5.64 -14.84
CA GLY A 42 2.29 -6.14 -16.10
C GLY A 42 0.79 -5.84 -16.28
N LEU A 43 0.00 -5.97 -15.21
CA LEU A 43 -1.43 -5.65 -15.21
C LEU A 43 -1.67 -4.14 -15.42
N MET A 44 -0.86 -3.27 -14.83
CA MET A 44 -0.91 -1.84 -15.10
C MET A 44 -0.50 -1.51 -16.53
N ALA A 45 0.59 -2.09 -17.03
CA ALA A 45 1.06 -1.88 -18.40
C ALA A 45 0.05 -2.33 -19.47
N SER A 46 -0.73 -3.39 -19.19
CA SER A 46 -1.80 -3.85 -20.08
C SER A 46 -3.10 -3.03 -19.98
N GLY A 47 -3.20 -2.11 -19.00
CA GLY A 47 -4.42 -1.37 -18.69
C GLY A 47 -5.50 -2.22 -17.98
N SER A 48 -5.14 -3.40 -17.46
CA SER A 48 -6.09 -4.26 -16.72
C SER A 48 -6.36 -3.74 -15.32
N VAL A 49 -5.42 -2.99 -14.73
CA VAL A 49 -5.58 -2.24 -13.48
C VAL A 49 -4.96 -0.86 -13.63
N ASP A 50 -5.52 0.12 -12.92
CA ASP A 50 -5.05 1.51 -12.93
C ASP A 50 -3.96 1.76 -11.90
N VAL A 51 -4.12 1.16 -10.73
CA VAL A 51 -3.22 1.25 -9.58
C VAL A 51 -3.03 -0.13 -8.97
N ALA A 52 -1.88 -0.38 -8.38
CA ALA A 52 -1.59 -1.63 -7.68
C ALA A 52 -0.88 -1.37 -6.35
N TYR A 53 -1.19 -2.21 -5.37
CA TYR A 53 -0.32 -2.40 -4.23
C TYR A 53 0.95 -3.08 -4.74
N ILE A 54 2.08 -2.51 -4.44
CA ILE A 54 3.37 -3.11 -4.73
C ILE A 54 4.15 -3.03 -3.42
N GLY A 55 4.53 -4.17 -2.88
CA GLY A 55 5.22 -4.29 -1.62
C GLY A 55 6.56 -3.55 -1.58
N ALA A 56 7.48 -4.03 -0.77
CA ALA A 56 8.79 -3.41 -0.61
C ALA A 56 9.57 -3.25 -1.94
N ASP A 57 9.34 -4.13 -2.91
CA ASP A 57 9.97 -4.10 -4.23
C ASP A 57 9.57 -2.91 -5.11
N VAL A 58 8.54 -2.14 -4.72
CA VAL A 58 8.13 -0.94 -5.48
C VAL A 58 9.28 0.06 -5.64
N HIS A 59 10.18 0.14 -4.66
CA HIS A 59 11.35 1.01 -4.75
C HIS A 59 12.23 0.66 -5.94
N ASN A 60 12.47 -0.63 -6.19
CA ASN A 60 13.23 -1.10 -7.34
C ASN A 60 12.55 -0.68 -8.65
N ARG A 61 11.23 -0.88 -8.73
CA ARG A 61 10.44 -0.53 -9.92
C ARG A 61 10.38 0.97 -10.18
N CYS A 62 10.36 1.79 -9.13
CA CYS A 62 10.46 3.25 -9.27
C CYS A 62 11.86 3.67 -9.74
N ILE A 63 12.93 3.03 -9.24
CA ILE A 63 14.31 3.26 -9.68
C ILE A 63 14.49 2.93 -11.16
N GLU A 64 13.88 1.85 -11.62
CA GLU A 64 13.86 1.43 -13.02
C GLU A 64 12.96 2.30 -13.90
N GLY A 65 12.13 3.17 -13.31
CA GLY A 65 11.17 4.00 -14.05
C GLY A 65 9.93 3.23 -14.52
N ALA A 66 9.68 2.05 -13.98
CA ALA A 66 8.52 1.21 -14.33
C ALA A 66 7.26 1.54 -13.52
N ALA A 67 7.40 2.17 -12.37
CA ALA A 67 6.30 2.58 -11.50
C ALA A 67 6.55 3.96 -10.88
N GLN A 68 5.48 4.57 -10.38
CA GLN A 68 5.50 5.79 -9.59
C GLN A 68 4.61 5.59 -8.35
N ILE A 69 5.15 5.84 -7.15
CA ILE A 69 4.39 5.81 -5.90
C ILE A 69 3.57 7.09 -5.81
N PHE A 70 2.31 6.98 -5.44
CA PHE A 70 1.43 8.13 -5.19
C PHE A 70 0.84 8.14 -3.78
N CYS A 71 0.89 7.02 -3.08
CA CYS A 71 0.32 6.86 -1.75
C CYS A 71 1.04 5.73 -1.01
N SER A 72 1.19 5.86 0.29
CA SER A 72 1.79 4.82 1.14
C SER A 72 0.86 4.45 2.28
N SER A 73 0.98 3.21 2.73
CA SER A 73 0.57 2.75 4.05
C SER A 73 1.80 2.23 4.78
N LEU A 74 1.72 2.05 6.08
CA LEU A 74 2.89 1.76 6.88
C LEU A 74 2.56 0.79 8.01
N LYS A 75 3.39 -0.24 8.15
CA LYS A 75 3.44 -1.11 9.32
C LYS A 75 4.77 -0.91 10.02
N VAL A 76 4.75 -0.57 11.30
CA VAL A 76 5.96 -0.37 12.12
C VAL A 76 6.14 -1.53 13.08
N SER A 77 7.35 -2.11 13.09
CA SER A 77 7.75 -3.20 13.97
C SER A 77 9.07 -2.84 14.66
N GLY A 78 8.99 -2.38 15.91
CA GLY A 78 10.17 -1.90 16.65
C GLY A 78 10.78 -0.66 15.97
N GLU A 79 12.07 -0.77 15.58
CA GLU A 79 12.82 0.32 14.91
C GLU A 79 12.75 0.24 13.37
N THR A 80 12.05 -0.75 12.83
CA THR A 80 11.90 -0.95 11.39
C THR A 80 10.48 -0.63 10.94
N ALA A 81 10.33 -0.31 9.66
CA ALA A 81 9.03 -0.13 9.05
C ALA A 81 8.98 -0.78 7.68
N ASP A 82 7.84 -1.40 7.38
CA ASP A 82 7.50 -1.85 6.05
C ASP A 82 6.72 -0.74 5.36
N CYS A 83 7.41 -0.04 4.45
CA CYS A 83 6.80 0.99 3.61
C CYS A 83 6.02 0.33 2.49
N GLN A 84 4.75 0.14 2.75
CA GLN A 84 3.82 -0.42 1.78
C GLN A 84 3.37 0.69 0.84
N SER A 85 3.41 0.44 -0.44
CA SER A 85 3.21 1.50 -1.42
C SER A 85 2.16 1.14 -2.46
N TRP A 86 1.36 2.15 -2.80
CA TRP A 86 0.43 2.11 -3.91
C TRP A 86 1.05 2.81 -5.10
N GLY A 87 1.23 2.08 -6.17
CA GLY A 87 1.87 2.54 -7.38
C GLY A 87 0.93 2.62 -8.58
N CYS A 88 1.36 3.38 -9.56
CA CYS A 88 0.76 3.46 -10.88
C CYS A 88 1.87 3.60 -11.95
N LEU A 89 1.49 3.58 -13.22
CA LEU A 89 2.45 3.83 -14.29
C LEU A 89 2.94 5.29 -14.27
N PRO A 90 4.17 5.56 -14.71
CA PRO A 90 4.66 6.92 -14.88
C PRO A 90 3.72 7.74 -15.78
N GLY A 91 3.45 8.97 -15.38
CA GLY A 91 2.51 9.86 -16.07
C GLY A 91 1.03 9.65 -15.74
N TYR A 92 0.65 8.53 -15.11
CA TYR A 92 -0.73 8.32 -14.66
C TYR A 92 -1.14 9.33 -13.59
N VAL A 93 -0.21 9.72 -12.70
CA VAL A 93 -0.42 10.72 -11.65
C VAL A 93 -0.90 12.04 -12.24
N GLU A 94 -0.19 12.55 -13.24
CA GLU A 94 -0.53 13.83 -13.88
C GLU A 94 -1.89 13.77 -14.60
N ALA A 95 -2.17 12.65 -15.28
CA ALA A 95 -3.40 12.48 -16.05
C ALA A 95 -4.64 12.24 -15.17
N ASN A 96 -4.46 11.67 -13.97
CA ASN A 96 -5.56 11.19 -13.12
C ASN A 96 -5.48 11.67 -11.66
N LYS A 97 -4.86 12.83 -11.43
CA LYS A 97 -4.61 13.38 -10.09
C LYS A 97 -5.87 13.42 -9.21
N ASP A 98 -7.01 13.81 -9.77
CA ASP A 98 -8.28 13.87 -9.03
C ASP A 98 -8.70 12.47 -8.52
N ILE A 99 -8.59 11.45 -9.36
CA ILE A 99 -8.92 10.06 -9.01
C ILE A 99 -8.00 9.57 -7.90
N LEU A 100 -6.69 9.81 -8.02
CA LEU A 100 -5.69 9.39 -7.03
C LEU A 100 -5.87 10.10 -5.70
N VAL A 101 -6.22 11.39 -5.70
CA VAL A 101 -6.53 12.14 -4.47
C VAL A 101 -7.77 11.56 -3.77
N ARG A 102 -8.83 11.25 -4.52
CA ARG A 102 -10.04 10.62 -3.97
C ARG A 102 -9.76 9.21 -3.45
N PHE A 103 -8.98 8.41 -4.17
CA PHE A 103 -8.52 7.10 -3.73
C PHE A 103 -7.74 7.20 -2.42
N THR A 104 -6.73 8.07 -2.35
CA THR A 104 -5.92 8.28 -1.15
C THR A 104 -6.77 8.72 0.05
N LYS A 105 -7.75 9.62 -0.14
CA LYS A 105 -8.65 10.02 0.94
C LYS A 105 -9.45 8.85 1.51
N ALA A 106 -10.00 8.00 0.64
CA ALA A 106 -10.75 6.82 1.07
C ALA A 106 -9.83 5.82 1.81
N LEU A 107 -8.63 5.60 1.27
CA LEU A 107 -7.64 4.72 1.86
C LEU A 107 -7.20 5.20 3.25
N TYR A 108 -6.89 6.49 3.39
CA TYR A 108 -6.45 7.07 4.67
C TYR A 108 -7.57 7.05 5.72
N LYS A 109 -8.82 7.28 5.32
CA LYS A 109 -9.97 7.09 6.21
C LYS A 109 -10.09 5.64 6.69
N ALA A 110 -9.80 4.68 5.84
CA ALA A 110 -9.77 3.27 6.19
C ALA A 110 -8.58 2.91 7.10
N MET A 111 -7.42 3.54 6.90
CA MET A 111 -6.26 3.39 7.78
C MET A 111 -6.59 3.89 9.20
N ASP A 112 -7.27 5.02 9.34
CA ASP A 112 -7.70 5.54 10.65
C ASP A 112 -8.63 4.58 11.41
N TYR A 113 -9.41 3.79 10.67
CA TYR A 113 -10.26 2.75 11.24
C TYR A 113 -9.48 1.47 11.52
N GLY A 114 -8.77 0.97 10.50
CA GLY A 114 -8.13 -0.34 10.52
C GLY A 114 -6.86 -0.43 11.38
N SER A 115 -6.23 0.71 11.71
CA SER A 115 -5.08 0.76 12.60
C SER A 115 -5.44 0.59 14.09
N GLN A 116 -6.72 0.65 14.44
CA GLN A 116 -7.18 0.46 15.82
C GLN A 116 -7.30 -1.03 16.15
N GLU A 117 -6.61 -1.51 17.19
CA GLU A 117 -6.65 -2.92 17.61
C GLU A 117 -8.07 -3.45 17.84
N ALA A 118 -8.98 -2.60 18.33
CA ALA A 118 -10.38 -2.95 18.53
C ALA A 118 -11.10 -3.37 17.23
N ASN A 119 -10.57 -2.98 16.07
CA ASN A 119 -11.16 -3.25 14.76
C ASN A 119 -10.45 -4.39 14.00
N TYR A 120 -9.35 -4.94 14.53
CA TYR A 120 -8.57 -5.97 13.83
C TYR A 120 -9.38 -7.21 13.48
N ASP A 121 -10.26 -7.66 14.37
CA ASP A 121 -11.12 -8.82 14.10
C ASP A 121 -12.10 -8.58 12.94
N GLU A 122 -12.67 -7.37 12.86
CA GLU A 122 -13.56 -6.99 11.77
C GLU A 122 -12.79 -6.84 10.45
N VAL A 123 -11.65 -6.16 10.48
CA VAL A 123 -10.78 -5.96 9.28
C VAL A 123 -10.24 -7.29 8.76
N ALA A 124 -9.82 -8.20 9.66
CA ALA A 124 -9.41 -9.55 9.29
C ALA A 124 -10.53 -10.32 8.56
N GLY A 125 -11.79 -10.13 8.98
CA GLY A 125 -12.94 -10.67 8.27
C GLY A 125 -13.06 -10.13 6.85
N TYR A 126 -12.92 -8.83 6.65
CA TYR A 126 -12.97 -8.20 5.32
C TYR A 126 -11.88 -8.72 4.38
N VAL A 127 -10.66 -8.87 4.90
CA VAL A 127 -9.53 -9.40 4.14
C VAL A 127 -9.76 -10.87 3.79
N ALA A 128 -10.17 -11.68 4.76
CA ALA A 128 -10.46 -13.10 4.57
C ALA A 128 -11.53 -13.34 3.48
N ASP A 129 -12.60 -12.54 3.48
CA ASP A 129 -13.66 -12.62 2.48
C ASP A 129 -13.15 -12.34 1.05
N ILE A 130 -12.25 -11.37 0.89
CA ILE A 130 -11.66 -11.02 -0.41
C ILE A 130 -10.64 -12.08 -0.87
N CYS A 131 -9.80 -12.58 0.04
CA CYS A 131 -8.76 -13.57 -0.26
C CYS A 131 -9.30 -14.99 -0.41
N GLY A 132 -10.49 -15.29 0.13
CA GLY A 132 -10.96 -16.66 0.33
C GLY A 132 -10.13 -17.41 1.37
N ALA A 133 -9.58 -16.68 2.36
CA ALA A 133 -8.69 -17.20 3.40
C ALA A 133 -9.43 -17.46 4.72
N ASP A 134 -8.72 -18.08 5.68
CA ASP A 134 -9.25 -18.23 7.03
C ASP A 134 -9.07 -16.92 7.82
N LYS A 135 -10.17 -16.42 8.39
CA LYS A 135 -10.16 -15.18 9.20
C LYS A 135 -9.18 -15.23 10.36
N ALA A 136 -8.99 -16.40 11.01
CA ALA A 136 -8.06 -16.51 12.12
C ALA A 136 -6.61 -16.28 11.67
N THR A 137 -6.26 -16.72 10.47
CA THR A 137 -4.94 -16.45 9.86
C THR A 137 -4.75 -14.96 9.61
N GLU A 138 -5.75 -14.29 9.04
CA GLU A 138 -5.67 -12.84 8.78
C GLU A 138 -5.63 -12.03 10.08
N LEU A 139 -6.32 -12.48 11.13
CA LEU A 139 -6.26 -11.84 12.45
C LEU A 139 -4.88 -11.97 13.12
N GLU A 140 -4.19 -13.09 12.94
CA GLU A 140 -2.80 -13.21 13.42
C GLU A 140 -1.87 -12.24 12.66
N GLN A 141 -2.01 -12.10 11.35
CA GLN A 141 -1.25 -11.11 10.57
C GLN A 141 -1.56 -9.67 11.01
N ALA A 142 -2.81 -9.37 11.35
CA ALA A 142 -3.20 -8.06 11.89
C ALA A 142 -2.43 -7.70 13.17
N LYS A 143 -2.05 -8.69 13.99
CA LYS A 143 -1.35 -8.50 15.26
C LYS A 143 0.17 -8.45 15.14
N GLU A 144 0.74 -8.72 13.96
CA GLU A 144 2.20 -8.80 13.77
C GLU A 144 2.93 -7.46 13.85
N GLY A 145 2.23 -6.33 13.82
CA GLY A 145 2.85 -5.00 13.88
C GLY A 145 1.87 -3.88 14.18
N ASN A 146 2.40 -2.68 14.28
CA ASN A 146 1.60 -1.47 14.44
C ASN A 146 1.24 -0.90 13.08
N TRP A 147 -0.02 -0.98 12.73
CA TRP A 147 -0.58 -0.34 11.53
C TRP A 147 -0.75 1.14 11.80
N ILE A 148 -0.24 1.98 10.93
CA ILE A 148 -0.15 3.41 11.15
C ILE A 148 -1.39 4.12 10.59
N ASP A 149 -2.00 4.99 11.40
CA ASP A 149 -3.10 5.86 10.98
C ASP A 149 -2.62 6.99 10.03
N SER A 150 -3.56 7.61 9.34
CA SER A 150 -3.25 8.67 8.38
C SER A 150 -2.57 9.88 9.01
N LYS A 151 -2.95 10.24 10.23
CA LYS A 151 -2.38 11.39 10.94
C LYS A 151 -0.91 11.17 11.26
N THR A 152 -0.58 9.98 11.77
CA THR A 152 0.81 9.59 12.07
C THR A 152 1.64 9.50 10.79
N LEU A 153 1.08 8.93 9.71
CA LEU A 153 1.75 8.86 8.42
C LEU A 153 2.06 10.26 7.86
N LEU A 154 1.09 11.19 7.91
CA LEU A 154 1.30 12.57 7.46
C LEU A 154 2.32 13.31 8.34
N GLN A 155 2.37 13.02 9.64
CA GLN A 155 3.43 13.54 10.51
C GLN A 155 4.80 13.02 10.06
N TYR A 156 4.94 11.71 9.82
CA TYR A 156 6.19 11.09 9.36
C TYR A 156 6.65 11.61 8.00
N LEU A 157 5.70 11.95 7.12
CA LEU A 157 6.01 12.63 5.86
C LEU A 157 6.58 14.03 6.12
N GLY A 158 5.92 14.81 6.99
CA GLY A 158 6.29 16.20 7.26
C GLY A 158 7.59 16.36 8.08
N ASP A 159 7.95 15.42 8.95
CA ASP A 159 9.15 15.47 9.79
C ASP A 159 10.35 14.68 9.22
N GLY A 160 10.18 14.06 8.05
CA GLY A 160 11.20 13.27 7.36
C GLY A 160 11.41 11.87 7.93
N THR A 161 10.56 11.39 8.83
CA THR A 161 10.64 10.00 9.36
C THR A 161 10.32 8.99 8.27
N LEU A 162 9.30 9.22 7.44
CA LEU A 162 8.95 8.35 6.32
C LEU A 162 10.12 8.24 5.33
N LYS A 163 10.79 9.36 5.04
CA LYS A 163 11.98 9.39 4.19
C LYS A 163 13.10 8.50 4.73
N LYS A 164 13.37 8.56 6.04
CA LYS A 164 14.38 7.71 6.68
C LYS A 164 14.04 6.22 6.57
N TYR A 165 12.78 5.85 6.72
CA TYR A 165 12.34 4.47 6.53
C TYR A 165 12.55 4.00 5.09
N ASN A 166 12.16 4.81 4.12
CA ASN A 166 12.38 4.51 2.69
C ASN A 166 13.88 4.42 2.35
N GLU A 167 14.71 5.32 2.87
CA GLU A 167 16.18 5.27 2.67
C GLU A 167 16.80 4.01 3.31
N SER A 168 16.32 3.59 4.49
CA SER A 168 16.76 2.36 5.14
C SER A 168 16.37 1.13 4.32
N GLN A 169 15.15 1.11 3.80
CA GLN A 169 14.66 0.02 2.94
C GLN A 169 15.46 -0.05 1.63
N GLN A 170 15.71 1.08 0.96
CA GLN A 170 16.57 1.14 -0.22
C GLN A 170 17.98 0.63 0.07
N LYS A 171 18.54 0.98 1.24
CA LYS A 171 19.85 0.47 1.65
C LYS A 171 19.84 -1.06 1.78
N ASN A 172 18.80 -1.64 2.37
CA ASN A 172 18.69 -3.09 2.50
C ASN A 172 18.67 -3.79 1.13
N PHE A 173 17.96 -3.24 0.13
CA PHE A 173 17.97 -3.75 -1.23
C PHE A 173 19.34 -3.65 -1.91
N ILE A 174 20.07 -2.54 -1.70
CA ILE A 174 21.43 -2.38 -2.20
C ILE A 174 22.37 -3.41 -1.54
N ASP A 175 22.28 -3.57 -0.22
CA ASP A 175 23.12 -4.52 0.53
C ASP A 175 22.81 -5.99 0.13
N ALA A 176 21.57 -6.29 -0.23
CA ALA A 176 21.16 -7.61 -0.74
C ALA A 176 21.60 -7.86 -2.20
N GLY A 177 21.97 -6.81 -2.93
CA GLY A 177 22.33 -6.91 -4.35
C GLY A 177 21.15 -6.88 -5.31
N ASP A 178 19.95 -6.51 -4.81
CA ASP A 178 18.73 -6.40 -5.61
C ASP A 178 18.68 -5.10 -6.41
N VAL A 179 19.45 -4.09 -6.00
CA VAL A 179 19.55 -2.76 -6.64
C VAL A 179 21.01 -2.34 -6.73
N ASP A 180 21.43 -1.89 -7.90
CA ASP A 180 22.82 -1.52 -8.17
C ASP A 180 23.20 -0.12 -7.67
N LYS A 181 22.23 0.76 -7.46
CA LYS A 181 22.51 2.17 -7.17
C LYS A 181 21.48 2.81 -6.25
N LYS A 182 21.96 3.76 -5.45
CA LYS A 182 21.11 4.63 -4.66
C LYS A 182 20.49 5.72 -5.56
N VAL A 183 19.19 5.98 -5.36
CA VAL A 183 18.50 7.15 -5.92
C VAL A 183 17.99 8.03 -4.78
N PRO A 184 17.85 9.34 -4.98
CA PRO A 184 17.23 10.21 -3.99
C PRO A 184 15.79 9.75 -3.70
N ILE A 185 15.43 9.73 -2.41
CA ILE A 185 14.04 9.63 -1.99
C ILE A 185 13.56 11.07 -1.81
N GLU A 186 12.62 11.47 -2.64
CA GLU A 186 11.99 12.80 -2.57
C GLU A 186 10.66 12.70 -1.83
N ASP A 187 10.32 13.78 -1.13
CA ASP A 187 9.09 13.86 -0.33
C ASP A 187 7.87 14.14 -1.22
#